data_37bc545e7ebc537304cc37ccdaf69d4d
#
_entry.id   37bc545e7ebc537304cc37ccdaf69d4d
#
_cell.length_a   1.000
_cell.length_b   1.000
_cell.length_c   1.000
_cell.angle_alpha   90.00
_cell.angle_beta   90.00
_cell.angle_gamma   90.00
#
_symmetry.space_group_name_H-M   'P 1'
#
loop_
_entity.id
_entity.type
_entity.pdbx_description
1 polymer ?
#
loop_
_entity_poly.entity_id
_entity_poly.type
_entity_poly.pdbx_seq_one_letter_code
_entity_poly.pdbx_strand_id
1 'polypeptide(L)'
;SSKGWLGITDKYWLTVIVPEKGRKFKSEFLTSDEKYKANFIIKEAIELRSNTSITNEINAFVAAKEVAAIDGYAEKMGIEKFDLAIDWGWFYFITKPLFFVIEYFFKLTGNFGVAIIILTALVRIVFFPLANYSFRSMAKMKILQPEMVRLKELHKDDKTKLQQEMMALYKREKVNPVSGCLPVLIQIPFFFAVYKMLFVTIEMRQQPFFGWIQDLSARDPTSIFNLFGLLPWDPPTFLMIGVWPILMGLTMYLQQKLNPTPPDPMQAKIFMFLPIFLTIILAPFPSGLVVYWTISNVLTIAQQWVIMRGTKVKTV
;
A
#
# COMPACT_ATOMS: atom_id res chain seq x y z
N SER A 1 -3.80 -31.63 13.73
CA SER A 1 -2.63 -30.81 14.08
C SER A 1 -2.23 -31.08 15.51
N SER A 2 -0.97 -30.93 15.84
CA SER A 2 -0.46 -31.01 17.23
C SER A 2 0.06 -29.64 17.70
N LYS A 3 -0.02 -28.64 16.83
CA LYS A 3 0.39 -27.26 17.09
C LYS A 3 -0.55 -26.32 16.35
N GLY A 4 -0.73 -25.13 16.86
CA GLY A 4 -1.52 -24.10 16.25
C GLY A 4 -2.48 -23.43 17.23
N TRP A 5 -3.28 -22.55 16.70
CA TRP A 5 -4.30 -21.80 17.42
C TRP A 5 -5.55 -21.70 16.56
N LEU A 6 -6.67 -21.40 17.18
CA LEU A 6 -7.95 -21.23 16.54
C LEU A 6 -8.62 -19.98 17.10
N GLY A 7 -9.16 -19.14 16.26
CA GLY A 7 -9.78 -17.92 16.75
C GLY A 7 -10.71 -17.26 15.76
N ILE A 8 -11.41 -16.28 16.25
CA ILE A 8 -12.27 -15.37 15.49
C ILE A 8 -11.65 -13.98 15.61
N THR A 9 -11.53 -13.30 14.50
CA THR A 9 -10.93 -11.98 14.46
C THR A 9 -11.79 -10.99 13.68
N ASP A 10 -11.88 -9.80 14.20
CA ASP A 10 -12.38 -8.62 13.51
C ASP A 10 -11.18 -7.74 13.09
N LYS A 11 -11.43 -6.54 12.61
CA LYS A 11 -10.40 -5.60 12.14
C LYS A 11 -9.28 -5.38 13.17
N TYR A 12 -9.64 -5.10 14.43
CA TYR A 12 -8.68 -4.74 15.49
C TYR A 12 -8.71 -5.68 16.70
N TRP A 13 -9.69 -6.58 16.79
CA TRP A 13 -9.90 -7.44 17.94
C TRP A 13 -9.76 -8.90 17.55
N LEU A 14 -9.34 -9.71 18.51
CA LEU A 14 -9.27 -11.15 18.33
C LEU A 14 -9.72 -11.88 19.59
N THR A 15 -10.32 -13.04 19.36
CA THR A 15 -10.56 -14.05 20.39
C THR A 15 -9.92 -15.34 19.91
N VAL A 16 -8.98 -15.87 20.66
CA VAL A 16 -8.15 -17.02 20.26
C VAL A 16 -8.09 -18.03 21.38
N ILE A 17 -8.17 -19.29 21.00
CA ILE A 17 -7.95 -20.44 21.87
C ILE A 17 -6.68 -21.16 21.39
N VAL A 18 -5.77 -21.41 22.32
CA VAL A 18 -4.52 -22.13 22.09
C VAL A 18 -4.54 -23.40 22.96
N PRO A 19 -4.63 -24.58 22.33
CA PRO A 19 -4.61 -25.84 23.05
C PRO A 19 -3.21 -26.15 23.59
N GLU A 20 -3.15 -27.06 24.56
CA GLU A 20 -1.91 -27.61 25.13
C GLU A 20 -1.00 -28.18 24.02
N LYS A 21 0.29 -27.87 24.08
CA LYS A 21 1.27 -28.39 23.13
C LYS A 21 1.41 -29.90 23.21
N GLY A 22 1.61 -30.51 22.03
CA GLY A 22 1.92 -31.94 21.94
C GLY A 22 0.71 -32.86 21.78
N ARG A 23 -0.49 -32.40 22.05
CA ARG A 23 -1.72 -33.19 21.84
C ARG A 23 -2.26 -33.02 20.43
N LYS A 24 -2.70 -34.12 19.82
CA LYS A 24 -3.35 -34.08 18.51
C LYS A 24 -4.80 -33.64 18.64
N PHE A 25 -5.19 -32.61 17.93
CA PHE A 25 -6.56 -32.11 17.95
C PHE A 25 -7.12 -31.95 16.52
N LYS A 26 -8.44 -32.01 16.42
CA LYS A 26 -9.21 -31.55 15.25
C LYS A 26 -9.80 -30.18 15.60
N SER A 27 -9.63 -29.22 14.70
CA SER A 27 -10.28 -27.91 14.82
C SER A 27 -11.51 -27.89 13.93
N GLU A 28 -12.56 -27.23 14.39
CA GLU A 28 -13.82 -27.12 13.69
C GLU A 28 -14.43 -25.74 13.89
N PHE A 29 -14.88 -25.11 12.80
CA PHE A 29 -15.68 -23.91 12.84
C PHE A 29 -17.11 -24.25 12.47
N LEU A 30 -18.04 -23.80 13.29
CA LEU A 30 -19.47 -23.94 13.06
C LEU A 30 -20.11 -22.54 13.03
N THR A 31 -21.08 -22.35 12.16
CA THR A 31 -21.93 -21.16 12.14
C THR A 31 -23.39 -21.57 12.21
N SER A 32 -24.16 -20.94 13.08
CA SER A 32 -25.60 -21.10 13.20
C SER A 32 -26.20 -19.81 13.72
N ASP A 33 -27.26 -19.29 13.07
CA ASP A 33 -28.03 -18.13 13.50
C ASP A 33 -27.16 -16.91 13.87
N GLU A 34 -26.24 -16.52 12.97
CA GLU A 34 -25.28 -15.44 13.14
C GLU A 34 -24.26 -15.63 14.28
N LYS A 35 -24.20 -16.83 14.86
CA LYS A 35 -23.23 -17.17 15.89
C LYS A 35 -22.10 -18.01 15.29
N TYR A 36 -20.89 -17.66 15.68
CA TYR A 36 -19.68 -18.38 15.29
C TYR A 36 -19.15 -19.18 16.45
N LYS A 37 -18.86 -20.45 16.23
CA LYS A 37 -18.33 -21.36 17.23
C LYS A 37 -17.03 -21.97 16.75
N ALA A 38 -15.99 -21.88 17.55
CA ALA A 38 -14.70 -22.48 17.31
C ALA A 38 -14.48 -23.62 18.34
N ASN A 39 -14.26 -24.83 17.87
CA ASN A 39 -14.10 -26.01 18.73
C ASN A 39 -12.73 -26.64 18.49
N PHE A 40 -12.11 -27.06 19.61
CA PHE A 40 -11.04 -28.03 19.59
C PHE A 40 -11.55 -29.40 20.10
N ILE A 41 -11.28 -30.45 19.35
CA ILE A 41 -11.64 -31.80 19.70
C ILE A 41 -10.34 -32.61 19.79
N ILE A 42 -10.03 -33.11 20.99
CA ILE A 42 -8.89 -34.00 21.19
C ILE A 42 -9.19 -35.35 20.54
N LYS A 43 -8.32 -35.83 19.66
CA LYS A 43 -8.53 -37.06 18.88
C LYS A 43 -8.21 -38.33 19.66
N GLU A 44 -7.39 -38.22 20.66
CA GLU A 44 -6.93 -39.37 21.44
C GLU A 44 -7.90 -39.65 22.57
N ALA A 45 -8.42 -40.88 22.63
CA ALA A 45 -9.19 -41.33 23.77
C ALA A 45 -8.27 -41.37 25.01
N ILE A 46 -8.73 -40.78 26.09
CA ILE A 46 -8.00 -40.74 27.35
C ILE A 46 -8.68 -41.71 28.30
N GLU A 47 -7.96 -42.77 28.70
CA GLU A 47 -8.44 -43.72 29.68
C GLU A 47 -8.30 -43.11 31.09
N LEU A 48 -9.43 -42.86 31.74
CA LEU A 48 -9.44 -42.36 33.12
C LEU A 48 -9.63 -43.55 34.10
N ARG A 49 -8.58 -43.88 34.83
CA ARG A 49 -8.62 -44.93 35.85
C ARG A 49 -9.29 -44.42 37.13
N SER A 50 -9.84 -45.35 37.91
CA SER A 50 -10.40 -45.01 39.22
C SER A 50 -9.38 -44.27 40.09
N ASN A 51 -9.80 -43.21 40.76
CA ASN A 51 -8.98 -42.34 41.62
C ASN A 51 -7.83 -41.58 40.90
N THR A 52 -7.92 -41.41 39.58
CA THR A 52 -6.98 -40.55 38.84
C THR A 52 -7.71 -39.32 38.26
N SER A 53 -7.00 -38.22 38.11
CA SER A 53 -7.48 -37.01 37.46
C SER A 53 -6.64 -36.70 36.24
N ILE A 54 -7.26 -36.13 35.23
CA ILE A 54 -6.58 -35.61 34.05
C ILE A 54 -6.87 -34.12 33.97
N THR A 55 -5.83 -33.32 33.89
CA THR A 55 -5.93 -31.88 33.69
C THR A 55 -5.72 -31.56 32.21
N ASN A 56 -6.59 -30.75 31.64
CA ASN A 56 -6.48 -30.24 30.31
C ASN A 56 -6.34 -28.71 30.39
N GLU A 57 -5.22 -28.18 29.91
CA GLU A 57 -4.94 -26.77 29.97
C GLU A 57 -5.22 -26.13 28.58
N ILE A 58 -5.97 -25.04 28.60
CA ILE A 58 -6.29 -24.26 27.39
C ILE A 58 -6.01 -22.79 27.70
N ASN A 59 -5.23 -22.15 26.84
CA ASN A 59 -5.02 -20.72 26.93
C ASN A 59 -6.01 -20.01 26.02
N ALA A 60 -6.76 -19.05 26.56
CA ALA A 60 -7.69 -18.22 25.83
C ALA A 60 -7.21 -16.74 25.84
N PHE A 61 -7.21 -16.11 24.70
CA PHE A 61 -6.86 -14.70 24.55
C PHE A 61 -8.04 -13.94 23.99
N VAL A 62 -8.41 -12.84 24.63
CA VAL A 62 -9.36 -11.84 24.12
C VAL A 62 -8.66 -10.51 24.22
N ALA A 63 -8.23 -9.96 23.09
CA ALA A 63 -7.35 -8.79 23.10
C ALA A 63 -7.43 -7.94 21.82
N ALA A 64 -6.92 -6.73 21.90
CA ALA A 64 -6.57 -5.94 20.73
C ALA A 64 -5.37 -6.57 20.00
N LYS A 65 -5.35 -6.45 18.67
CA LYS A 65 -4.28 -7.01 17.83
C LYS A 65 -3.06 -6.06 17.78
N GLU A 66 -2.49 -5.77 18.94
CA GLU A 66 -1.23 -5.05 19.02
C GLU A 66 -0.08 -5.94 18.55
N VAL A 67 0.71 -5.45 17.59
CA VAL A 67 1.79 -6.22 16.96
C VAL A 67 2.79 -6.72 17.99
N ALA A 68 3.23 -5.83 18.91
CA ALA A 68 4.19 -6.16 19.93
C ALA A 68 3.65 -7.21 20.93
N ALA A 69 2.37 -7.15 21.28
CA ALA A 69 1.73 -8.11 22.18
C ALA A 69 1.60 -9.49 21.52
N ILE A 70 1.16 -9.53 20.25
CA ILE A 70 1.01 -10.78 19.49
C ILE A 70 2.37 -11.46 19.29
N ASP A 71 3.39 -10.71 18.85
CA ASP A 71 4.75 -11.25 18.67
C ASP A 71 5.35 -11.71 20.01
N GLY A 72 5.11 -10.97 21.11
CA GLY A 72 5.56 -11.33 22.45
C GLY A 72 4.90 -12.62 22.97
N TYR A 73 3.59 -12.82 22.74
CA TYR A 73 2.92 -14.07 23.09
C TYR A 73 3.36 -15.24 22.20
N ALA A 74 3.56 -14.98 20.90
CA ALA A 74 4.10 -15.97 19.98
C ALA A 74 5.44 -16.53 20.46
N GLU A 75 6.34 -15.65 20.92
CA GLU A 75 7.67 -16.03 21.43
C GLU A 75 7.59 -16.71 22.79
N LYS A 76 6.96 -16.09 23.79
CA LYS A 76 6.89 -16.61 25.17
C LYS A 76 6.19 -17.95 25.26
N MET A 77 5.11 -18.14 24.54
CA MET A 77 4.31 -19.36 24.57
C MET A 77 4.65 -20.31 23.42
N GLY A 78 5.52 -19.91 22.49
CA GLY A 78 5.90 -20.68 21.30
C GLY A 78 4.70 -21.04 20.42
N ILE A 79 3.78 -20.07 20.20
CA ILE A 79 2.61 -20.23 19.34
C ILE A 79 3.04 -19.99 17.91
N GLU A 80 3.07 -21.05 17.11
CA GLU A 80 3.52 -20.96 15.72
C GLU A 80 2.55 -20.10 14.88
N LYS A 81 3.13 -19.17 14.09
CA LYS A 81 2.39 -18.29 13.16
C LYS A 81 1.29 -17.44 13.82
N PHE A 82 1.48 -17.07 15.09
CA PHE A 82 0.50 -16.24 15.77
C PHE A 82 0.43 -14.81 15.23
N ASP A 83 1.52 -14.33 14.64
CA ASP A 83 1.60 -13.06 13.93
C ASP A 83 0.66 -12.96 12.71
N LEU A 84 0.20 -14.11 12.16
CA LEU A 84 -0.81 -14.16 11.11
C LEU A 84 -2.24 -13.87 11.61
N ALA A 85 -2.44 -13.67 12.90
CA ALA A 85 -3.68 -13.11 13.46
C ALA A 85 -3.93 -11.68 12.95
N ILE A 86 -2.87 -10.98 12.53
CA ILE A 86 -2.94 -9.72 11.81
C ILE A 86 -2.85 -10.03 10.31
N ASP A 87 -3.84 -9.57 9.54
CA ASP A 87 -3.88 -9.76 8.08
C ASP A 87 -2.94 -8.78 7.37
N TRP A 88 -1.65 -9.09 7.34
CA TRP A 88 -0.64 -8.31 6.64
C TRP A 88 -0.80 -8.27 5.11
N GLY A 89 -1.67 -9.08 4.55
CA GLY A 89 -1.93 -9.19 3.12
C GLY A 89 -0.86 -9.99 2.35
N TRP A 90 -0.98 -9.97 1.02
CA TRP A 90 -0.12 -10.76 0.14
C TRP A 90 1.36 -10.36 0.20
N PHE A 91 1.63 -9.09 0.52
CA PHE A 91 2.99 -8.57 0.65
C PHE A 91 3.50 -8.60 2.09
N TYR A 92 3.11 -9.63 2.88
CA TYR A 92 3.52 -9.82 4.27
C TYR A 92 5.02 -9.56 4.49
N PHE A 93 5.87 -10.11 3.61
CA PHE A 93 7.32 -9.98 3.68
C PHE A 93 7.84 -8.54 3.48
N ILE A 94 7.00 -7.63 2.99
CA ILE A 94 7.27 -6.19 2.91
C ILE A 94 6.52 -5.46 4.02
N THR A 95 5.24 -5.77 4.22
CA THR A 95 4.35 -5.04 5.13
C THR A 95 4.82 -5.09 6.58
N LYS A 96 5.15 -6.29 7.09
CA LYS A 96 5.60 -6.46 8.49
C LYS A 96 6.94 -5.76 8.77
N PRO A 97 8.00 -5.89 7.96
CA PRO A 97 9.22 -5.10 8.14
C PRO A 97 9.02 -3.60 8.07
N LEU A 98 8.19 -3.12 7.14
CA LEU A 98 7.91 -1.68 7.03
C LEU A 98 7.17 -1.15 8.26
N PHE A 99 6.31 -1.95 8.89
CA PHE A 99 5.65 -1.59 10.14
C PHE A 99 6.70 -1.30 11.22
N PHE A 100 7.69 -2.17 11.42
CA PHE A 100 8.74 -1.94 12.42
C PHE A 100 9.59 -0.69 12.13
N VAL A 101 9.83 -0.40 10.85
CA VAL A 101 10.53 0.84 10.45
C VAL A 101 9.69 2.06 10.82
N ILE A 102 8.38 2.06 10.53
CA ILE A 102 7.49 3.16 10.92
C ILE A 102 7.38 3.28 12.44
N GLU A 103 7.23 2.18 13.16
CA GLU A 103 7.16 2.17 14.62
C GLU A 103 8.44 2.77 15.25
N TYR A 104 9.60 2.43 14.70
CA TYR A 104 10.87 3.01 15.14
C TYR A 104 10.88 4.53 14.97
N PHE A 105 10.50 5.04 13.79
CA PHE A 105 10.45 6.48 13.56
C PHE A 105 9.31 7.17 14.32
N PHE A 106 8.21 6.49 14.57
CA PHE A 106 7.17 6.99 15.45
C PHE A 106 7.68 7.20 16.87
N LYS A 107 8.43 6.23 17.44
CA LYS A 107 9.06 6.36 18.77
C LYS A 107 10.03 7.53 18.84
N LEU A 108 10.68 7.89 17.73
CA LEU A 108 11.59 9.03 17.66
C LEU A 108 10.88 10.38 17.51
N THR A 109 9.80 10.43 16.74
CA THR A 109 9.15 11.68 16.31
C THR A 109 7.85 11.98 17.05
N GLY A 110 7.24 10.97 17.68
CA GLY A 110 5.93 11.07 18.31
C GLY A 110 4.76 11.24 17.32
N ASN A 111 5.00 11.09 15.99
CA ASN A 111 3.97 11.32 14.98
C ASN A 111 4.06 10.27 13.86
N PHE A 112 3.00 9.45 13.70
CA PHE A 112 2.96 8.43 12.65
C PHE A 112 2.99 9.00 11.23
N GLY A 113 2.38 10.16 10.99
CA GLY A 113 2.43 10.79 9.68
C GLY A 113 3.85 11.22 9.30
N VAL A 114 4.64 11.74 10.25
CA VAL A 114 6.06 12.04 10.04
C VAL A 114 6.85 10.75 9.79
N ALA A 115 6.56 9.68 10.54
CA ALA A 115 7.19 8.38 10.32
C ALA A 115 6.91 7.82 8.91
N ILE A 116 5.68 7.99 8.40
CA ILE A 116 5.30 7.62 7.02
C ILE A 116 6.10 8.45 6.00
N ILE A 117 6.27 9.74 6.23
CA ILE A 117 7.07 10.62 5.35
C ILE A 117 8.53 10.18 5.31
N ILE A 118 9.12 9.89 6.47
CA ILE A 118 10.50 9.39 6.57
C ILE A 118 10.64 8.05 5.85
N LEU A 119 9.72 7.10 6.09
CA LEU A 119 9.70 5.83 5.37
C LEU A 119 9.66 6.06 3.85
N THR A 120 8.78 6.96 3.39
CA THR A 120 8.64 7.27 1.96
C THR A 120 9.96 7.79 1.38
N ALA A 121 10.65 8.67 2.10
CA ALA A 121 11.96 9.18 1.70
C ALA A 121 13.02 8.07 1.67
N LEU A 122 13.07 7.20 2.67
CA LEU A 122 14.01 6.06 2.71
C LEU A 122 13.79 5.10 1.54
N VAL A 123 12.54 4.74 1.25
CA VAL A 123 12.20 3.90 0.08
C VAL A 123 12.70 4.56 -1.22
N ARG A 124 12.52 5.89 -1.36
CA ARG A 124 13.02 6.63 -2.51
C ARG A 124 14.55 6.64 -2.63
N ILE A 125 15.26 6.71 -1.51
CA ILE A 125 16.73 6.65 -1.49
C ILE A 125 17.19 5.25 -1.90
N VAL A 126 16.60 4.20 -1.35
CA VAL A 126 16.97 2.80 -1.70
C VAL A 126 16.77 2.52 -3.18
N PHE A 127 15.65 2.99 -3.76
CA PHE A 127 15.34 2.80 -5.18
C PHE A 127 15.86 3.92 -6.09
N PHE A 128 16.71 4.83 -5.57
CA PHE A 128 17.26 5.92 -6.36
C PHE A 128 18.02 5.46 -7.62
N PRO A 129 18.89 4.43 -7.60
CA PRO A 129 19.60 3.99 -8.82
C PRO A 129 18.63 3.57 -9.92
N LEU A 130 17.57 2.86 -9.56
CA LEU A 130 16.57 2.38 -10.50
C LEU A 130 15.69 3.53 -11.06
N ALA A 131 15.30 4.46 -10.19
CA ALA A 131 14.60 5.68 -10.60
C ALA A 131 15.45 6.53 -11.56
N ASN A 132 16.76 6.66 -11.28
CA ASN A 132 17.69 7.39 -12.12
C ASN A 132 17.78 6.76 -13.54
N TYR A 133 17.88 5.43 -13.61
CA TYR A 133 17.86 4.72 -14.89
C TYR A 133 16.55 5.00 -15.67
N SER A 134 15.42 4.88 -14.99
CA SER A 134 14.10 5.10 -15.58
C SER A 134 13.92 6.54 -16.07
N PHE A 135 14.20 7.54 -15.23
CA PHE A 135 14.01 8.95 -15.59
C PHE A 135 14.97 9.41 -16.69
N ARG A 136 16.20 8.90 -16.75
CA ARG A 136 17.11 9.15 -17.88
C ARG A 136 16.58 8.56 -19.18
N SER A 137 16.01 7.36 -19.15
CA SER A 137 15.36 6.76 -20.33
C SER A 137 14.14 7.58 -20.78
N MET A 138 13.31 8.03 -19.82
CA MET A 138 12.17 8.91 -20.13
C MET A 138 12.61 10.26 -20.72
N ALA A 139 13.71 10.84 -20.23
CA ALA A 139 14.27 12.07 -20.80
C ALA A 139 14.68 11.89 -22.28
N LYS A 140 15.33 10.76 -22.61
CA LYS A 140 15.66 10.41 -24.01
C LYS A 140 14.40 10.23 -24.85
N MET A 141 13.39 9.50 -24.35
CA MET A 141 12.10 9.35 -25.06
C MET A 141 11.44 10.70 -25.35
N LYS A 142 11.52 11.67 -24.43
CA LYS A 142 10.95 13.01 -24.63
C LYS A 142 11.63 13.75 -25.78
N ILE A 143 12.92 13.54 -25.99
CA ILE A 143 13.67 14.12 -27.12
C ILE A 143 13.27 13.46 -28.45
N LEU A 144 12.98 12.16 -28.44
CA LEU A 144 12.53 11.43 -29.63
C LEU A 144 11.06 11.69 -30.00
N GLN A 145 10.32 12.41 -29.17
CA GLN A 145 8.90 12.66 -29.35
C GLN A 145 8.55 13.30 -30.73
N PRO A 146 9.30 14.29 -31.24
CA PRO A 146 9.03 14.84 -32.60
C PRO A 146 9.15 13.79 -33.72
N GLU A 147 10.16 12.91 -33.65
CA GLU A 147 10.36 11.84 -34.62
C GLU A 147 9.24 10.76 -34.52
N MET A 148 8.82 10.46 -33.32
CA MET A 148 7.66 9.57 -33.07
C MET A 148 6.37 10.12 -33.68
N VAL A 149 6.12 11.42 -33.54
CA VAL A 149 4.96 12.08 -34.15
C VAL A 149 5.06 12.03 -35.68
N ARG A 150 6.24 12.29 -36.26
CA ARG A 150 6.48 12.17 -37.69
C ARG A 150 6.22 10.77 -38.24
N LEU A 151 6.73 9.73 -37.56
CA LEU A 151 6.48 8.33 -37.94
C LEU A 151 4.98 7.98 -37.89
N LYS A 152 4.27 8.50 -36.89
CA LYS A 152 2.83 8.33 -36.80
C LYS A 152 2.05 8.98 -37.91
N GLU A 153 2.46 10.17 -38.34
CA GLU A 153 1.85 10.85 -39.47
C GLU A 153 2.14 10.13 -40.80
N LEU A 154 3.35 9.59 -40.96
CA LEU A 154 3.78 8.88 -42.16
C LEU A 154 3.06 7.54 -42.35
N HIS A 155 2.75 6.86 -41.25
CA HIS A 155 2.15 5.52 -41.27
C HIS A 155 0.75 5.47 -40.64
N LYS A 156 -0.08 6.51 -40.83
CA LYS A 156 -1.42 6.62 -40.25
C LYS A 156 -2.31 5.40 -40.54
N ASP A 157 -2.20 4.87 -41.78
CA ASP A 157 -3.08 3.82 -42.30
C ASP A 157 -2.50 2.41 -42.10
N ASP A 158 -1.23 2.29 -41.71
CA ASP A 158 -0.54 1.01 -41.51
C ASP A 158 0.01 0.90 -40.07
N LYS A 159 -0.83 0.43 -39.16
CA LYS A 159 -0.48 0.24 -37.75
C LYS A 159 0.69 -0.73 -37.56
N THR A 160 0.80 -1.75 -38.41
CA THR A 160 1.85 -2.77 -38.29
C THR A 160 3.20 -2.17 -38.63
N LYS A 161 3.27 -1.40 -39.73
CA LYS A 161 4.48 -0.71 -40.14
C LYS A 161 4.87 0.39 -39.15
N LEU A 162 3.91 1.14 -38.63
CA LEU A 162 4.13 2.11 -37.57
C LEU A 162 4.80 1.47 -36.34
N GLN A 163 4.29 0.32 -35.89
CA GLN A 163 4.84 -0.39 -34.73
C GLN A 163 6.27 -0.88 -35.02
N GLN A 164 6.55 -1.38 -36.20
CA GLN A 164 7.88 -1.83 -36.61
C GLN A 164 8.88 -0.66 -36.62
N GLU A 165 8.53 0.47 -37.24
CA GLU A 165 9.37 1.66 -37.30
C GLU A 165 9.61 2.29 -35.92
N MET A 166 8.60 2.32 -35.06
CA MET A 166 8.72 2.76 -33.67
C MET A 166 9.69 1.86 -32.88
N MET A 167 9.61 0.53 -33.06
CA MET A 167 10.54 -0.40 -32.41
C MET A 167 11.96 -0.27 -32.98
N ALA A 168 12.11 -0.02 -34.27
CA ALA A 168 13.40 0.24 -34.91
C ALA A 168 14.02 1.54 -34.36
N LEU A 169 13.23 2.61 -34.23
CA LEU A 169 13.66 3.88 -33.61
C LEU A 169 14.17 3.66 -32.17
N TYR A 170 13.40 2.94 -31.33
CA TYR A 170 13.82 2.66 -29.95
C TYR A 170 15.11 1.85 -29.87
N LYS A 171 15.29 0.87 -30.77
CA LYS A 171 16.52 0.07 -30.86
C LYS A 171 17.73 0.93 -31.31
N ARG A 172 17.52 1.78 -32.34
CA ARG A 172 18.57 2.67 -32.85
C ARG A 172 19.06 3.63 -31.77
N GLU A 173 18.15 4.23 -31.04
CA GLU A 173 18.44 5.23 -30.00
C GLU A 173 18.77 4.60 -28.63
N LYS A 174 18.79 3.25 -28.54
CA LYS A 174 19.06 2.49 -27.30
C LYS A 174 18.18 2.92 -26.14
N VAL A 175 16.88 3.14 -26.41
CA VAL A 175 15.88 3.54 -25.42
C VAL A 175 14.90 2.40 -25.21
N ASN A 176 14.61 2.08 -23.94
CA ASN A 176 13.62 1.07 -23.59
C ASN A 176 12.30 1.75 -23.18
N PRO A 177 11.21 1.64 -23.95
CA PRO A 177 9.93 2.26 -23.60
C PRO A 177 9.33 1.71 -22.30
N VAL A 178 9.63 0.46 -21.92
CA VAL A 178 9.14 -0.15 -20.67
C VAL A 178 9.79 0.46 -19.43
N SER A 179 10.97 1.09 -19.57
CA SER A 179 11.62 1.72 -18.42
C SER A 179 10.80 2.85 -17.79
N GLY A 180 9.92 3.50 -18.57
CA GLY A 180 9.05 4.57 -18.07
C GLY A 180 8.00 4.10 -17.06
N CYS A 181 7.52 2.86 -17.12
CA CYS A 181 6.55 2.31 -16.18
C CYS A 181 7.21 1.65 -14.95
N LEU A 182 8.52 1.45 -14.95
CA LEU A 182 9.24 0.75 -13.89
C LEU A 182 9.07 1.37 -12.49
N PRO A 183 9.08 2.70 -12.30
CA PRO A 183 8.80 3.31 -11.00
C PRO A 183 7.41 2.96 -10.47
N VAL A 184 6.41 2.88 -11.34
CA VAL A 184 5.03 2.55 -10.97
C VAL A 184 4.93 1.08 -10.53
N LEU A 185 5.58 0.17 -11.25
CA LEU A 185 5.58 -1.27 -10.90
C LEU A 185 6.20 -1.52 -9.52
N ILE A 186 7.24 -0.79 -9.15
CA ILE A 186 7.85 -0.88 -7.82
C ILE A 186 6.95 -0.23 -6.77
N GLN A 187 6.30 0.87 -7.11
CA GLN A 187 5.41 1.59 -6.20
C GLN A 187 4.22 0.74 -5.73
N ILE A 188 3.68 -0.15 -6.59
CA ILE A 188 2.48 -0.95 -6.31
C ILE A 188 2.62 -1.80 -5.04
N PRO A 189 3.65 -2.64 -4.84
CA PRO A 189 3.83 -3.41 -3.61
C PRO A 189 3.93 -2.54 -2.36
N PHE A 190 4.65 -1.41 -2.43
CA PHE A 190 4.77 -0.49 -1.29
C PHE A 190 3.45 0.22 -0.98
N PHE A 191 2.69 0.60 -2.00
CA PHE A 191 1.36 1.17 -1.82
C PHE A 191 0.44 0.18 -1.06
N PHE A 192 0.38 -1.07 -1.51
CA PHE A 192 -0.43 -2.08 -0.83
C PHE A 192 0.07 -2.40 0.57
N ALA A 193 1.39 -2.39 0.80
CA ALA A 193 1.96 -2.60 2.12
C ALA A 193 1.56 -1.47 3.09
N VAL A 194 1.71 -0.20 2.69
CA VAL A 194 1.30 0.96 3.49
C VAL A 194 -0.22 0.97 3.70
N TYR A 195 -1.01 0.66 2.66
CA TYR A 195 -2.46 0.55 2.77
C TYR A 195 -2.86 -0.51 3.81
N LYS A 196 -2.32 -1.73 3.69
CA LYS A 196 -2.63 -2.81 4.64
C LYS A 196 -2.22 -2.41 6.05
N MET A 197 -1.05 -1.87 6.24
CA MET A 197 -0.56 -1.42 7.53
C MET A 197 -1.51 -0.40 8.18
N LEU A 198 -1.87 0.67 7.46
CA LEU A 198 -2.82 1.70 7.94
C LEU A 198 -4.22 1.13 8.20
N PHE A 199 -4.59 0.07 7.49
CA PHE A 199 -5.92 -0.50 7.61
C PHE A 199 -6.05 -1.51 8.75
N VAL A 200 -5.00 -2.32 9.01
CA VAL A 200 -5.11 -3.47 9.93
C VAL A 200 -4.42 -3.26 11.29
N THR A 201 -3.48 -2.32 11.40
CA THR A 201 -2.77 -2.11 12.67
C THR A 201 -3.53 -1.17 13.57
N ILE A 202 -3.73 -1.59 14.82
CA ILE A 202 -4.44 -0.79 15.82
C ILE A 202 -3.61 0.40 16.28
N GLU A 203 -2.29 0.30 16.21
CA GLU A 203 -1.34 1.33 16.64
C GLU A 203 -1.49 2.64 15.84
N MET A 204 -1.98 2.55 14.59
CA MET A 204 -2.19 3.72 13.74
C MET A 204 -3.59 4.32 13.85
N ARG A 205 -4.48 3.63 14.56
CA ARG A 205 -5.84 4.11 14.77
C ARG A 205 -5.83 5.33 15.69
N GLN A 206 -6.62 6.37 15.30
CA GLN A 206 -6.74 7.63 16.05
C GLN A 206 -5.40 8.35 16.28
N GLN A 207 -4.41 8.09 15.43
CA GLN A 207 -3.14 8.81 15.50
C GLN A 207 -3.21 10.08 14.65
N PRO A 208 -2.96 11.25 15.25
CA PRO A 208 -3.03 12.52 14.54
C PRO A 208 -1.81 12.72 13.62
N PHE A 209 -2.02 13.57 12.61
CA PHE A 209 -0.94 14.15 11.82
C PHE A 209 -0.81 15.64 12.17
N PHE A 210 -0.91 16.52 11.19
CA PHE A 210 -0.93 17.96 11.39
C PHE A 210 -2.25 18.56 10.91
N GLY A 211 -2.59 19.74 11.47
CA GLY A 211 -3.79 20.49 11.10
C GLY A 211 -5.07 19.75 11.44
N TRP A 212 -5.89 19.51 10.44
CA TRP A 212 -7.23 18.91 10.60
C TRP A 212 -7.23 17.37 10.60
N ILE A 213 -6.13 16.73 10.30
CA ILE A 213 -6.05 15.26 10.32
C ILE A 213 -5.80 14.79 11.76
N GLN A 214 -6.87 14.31 12.40
CA GLN A 214 -6.84 13.78 13.77
C GLN A 214 -6.71 12.26 13.81
N ASP A 215 -6.97 11.59 12.69
CA ASP A 215 -6.86 10.13 12.56
C ASP A 215 -6.37 9.76 11.16
N LEU A 216 -5.13 9.24 11.10
CA LEU A 216 -4.51 8.79 9.85
C LEU A 216 -5.18 7.53 9.27
N SER A 217 -5.88 6.75 10.10
CA SER A 217 -6.62 5.56 9.67
C SER A 217 -8.02 5.87 9.14
N ALA A 218 -8.50 7.08 9.35
CA ALA A 218 -9.77 7.58 8.83
C ALA A 218 -9.54 8.41 7.54
N ARG A 219 -10.62 8.64 6.80
CA ARG A 219 -10.61 9.54 5.62
C ARG A 219 -10.35 10.99 6.03
N ASP A 220 -9.91 11.80 5.08
CA ASP A 220 -9.81 13.25 5.26
C ASP A 220 -11.23 13.83 5.58
N PRO A 221 -11.43 14.49 6.73
CA PRO A 221 -12.73 15.01 7.12
C PRO A 221 -13.15 16.26 6.36
N THR A 222 -12.24 16.89 5.61
CA THR A 222 -12.56 18.10 4.84
C THR A 222 -13.31 17.77 3.55
N SER A 223 -14.05 18.75 3.01
CA SER A 223 -14.70 18.64 1.71
C SER A 223 -14.71 20.00 1.00
N ILE A 224 -14.45 19.97 -0.32
CA ILE A 224 -14.59 21.19 -1.14
C ILE A 224 -16.07 21.63 -1.26
N PHE A 225 -17.00 20.67 -1.18
CA PHE A 225 -18.43 20.94 -1.39
C PHE A 225 -19.10 21.66 -0.23
N ASN A 226 -18.51 21.64 0.97
CA ASN A 226 -18.93 22.48 2.09
C ASN A 226 -17.93 23.59 2.41
N LEU A 227 -17.09 23.96 1.43
CA LEU A 227 -16.03 24.95 1.59
C LEU A 227 -15.14 24.66 2.82
N PHE A 228 -14.74 23.40 2.98
CA PHE A 228 -13.89 22.94 4.10
C PHE A 228 -14.51 23.16 5.49
N GLY A 229 -15.84 23.07 5.59
CA GLY A 229 -16.58 23.24 6.83
C GLY A 229 -17.15 24.64 7.06
N LEU A 230 -17.00 25.58 6.13
CA LEU A 230 -17.58 26.90 6.22
C LEU A 230 -19.10 26.90 5.98
N LEU A 231 -19.60 25.92 5.21
CA LEU A 231 -21.06 25.79 4.99
C LEU A 231 -21.61 24.75 5.97
N PRO A 232 -22.74 25.04 6.64
CA PRO A 232 -23.33 24.19 7.67
C PRO A 232 -24.19 23.07 7.06
N TRP A 233 -23.61 22.27 6.17
CA TRP A 233 -24.23 21.06 5.64
C TRP A 233 -23.20 19.94 5.47
N ASP A 234 -23.65 18.70 5.67
CA ASP A 234 -22.81 17.51 5.53
C ASP A 234 -22.98 16.95 4.12
N PRO A 235 -21.95 17.00 3.28
CA PRO A 235 -21.99 16.40 1.96
C PRO A 235 -22.17 14.88 2.04
N PRO A 236 -22.91 14.26 1.10
CA PRO A 236 -22.93 12.82 0.96
C PRO A 236 -21.51 12.24 0.83
N THR A 237 -21.33 11.02 1.29
CA THR A 237 -19.98 10.38 1.37
C THR A 237 -19.20 10.38 0.07
N PHE A 238 -19.86 10.29 -1.08
CA PHE A 238 -19.25 10.32 -2.40
C PHE A 238 -18.77 11.73 -2.85
N LEU A 239 -19.28 12.79 -2.21
CA LEU A 239 -18.85 14.19 -2.41
C LEU A 239 -17.80 14.63 -1.38
N MET A 240 -17.42 13.77 -0.45
CA MET A 240 -16.39 14.12 0.53
C MET A 240 -14.99 13.96 -0.08
N ILE A 241 -14.62 14.95 -0.91
CA ILE A 241 -13.28 15.05 -1.48
C ILE A 241 -12.52 16.11 -0.70
N GLY A 242 -11.62 15.67 0.16
CA GLY A 242 -10.85 16.52 1.06
C GLY A 242 -9.65 17.20 0.42
N VAL A 243 -8.92 17.98 1.20
CA VAL A 243 -7.72 18.73 0.74
C VAL A 243 -6.62 17.78 0.32
N TRP A 244 -6.33 16.72 1.11
CA TRP A 244 -5.26 15.79 0.80
C TRP A 244 -5.50 14.99 -0.50
N PRO A 245 -6.70 14.45 -0.78
CA PRO A 245 -7.02 13.88 -2.09
C PRO A 245 -6.81 14.85 -3.26
N ILE A 246 -7.19 16.13 -3.09
CA ILE A 246 -6.97 17.15 -4.13
C ILE A 246 -5.48 17.40 -4.35
N LEU A 247 -4.69 17.54 -3.28
CA LEU A 247 -3.24 17.69 -3.37
C LEU A 247 -2.58 16.48 -4.04
N MET A 248 -3.07 15.27 -3.73
CA MET A 248 -2.62 14.04 -4.40
C MET A 248 -2.90 14.11 -5.90
N GLY A 249 -4.11 14.44 -6.31
CA GLY A 249 -4.48 14.58 -7.73
C GLY A 249 -3.68 15.66 -8.46
N LEU A 250 -3.46 16.80 -7.82
CA LEU A 250 -2.65 17.89 -8.35
C LEU A 250 -1.19 17.45 -8.54
N THR A 251 -0.60 16.81 -7.54
CA THR A 251 0.78 16.30 -7.64
C THR A 251 0.92 15.21 -8.70
N MET A 252 -0.08 14.32 -8.85
CA MET A 252 -0.13 13.34 -9.94
C MET A 252 -0.19 14.00 -11.31
N TYR A 253 -1.02 15.02 -11.47
CA TYR A 253 -1.13 15.78 -12.72
C TYR A 253 0.20 16.48 -13.07
N LEU A 254 0.86 17.11 -12.09
CA LEU A 254 2.17 17.74 -12.28
C LEU A 254 3.24 16.73 -12.66
N GLN A 255 3.27 15.59 -11.99
CA GLN A 255 4.18 14.48 -12.30
C GLN A 255 3.96 13.97 -13.73
N GLN A 256 2.70 13.83 -14.15
CA GLN A 256 2.37 13.37 -15.48
C GLN A 256 2.84 14.33 -16.58
N LYS A 257 2.79 15.64 -16.35
CA LYS A 257 3.32 16.63 -17.29
C LYS A 257 4.84 16.56 -17.49
N LEU A 258 5.56 15.98 -16.56
CA LEU A 258 7.00 15.74 -16.70
C LEU A 258 7.30 14.52 -17.58
N ASN A 259 6.36 13.59 -17.69
CA ASN A 259 6.51 12.38 -18.49
C ASN A 259 6.34 12.65 -20.00
N PRO A 260 6.97 11.85 -20.88
CA PRO A 260 6.72 11.92 -22.32
C PRO A 260 5.25 11.52 -22.60
N THR A 261 4.65 12.19 -23.56
CA THR A 261 3.28 11.90 -23.99
C THR A 261 3.26 10.54 -24.72
N PRO A 262 2.35 9.62 -24.36
CA PRO A 262 2.22 8.37 -25.11
C PRO A 262 1.90 8.62 -26.58
N PRO A 263 2.46 7.82 -27.51
CA PRO A 263 2.19 7.96 -28.93
C PRO A 263 0.75 7.61 -29.32
N ASP A 264 0.09 6.74 -28.56
CA ASP A 264 -1.31 6.38 -28.77
C ASP A 264 -2.25 7.45 -28.18
N PRO A 265 -3.18 8.05 -28.98
CA PRO A 265 -4.11 9.07 -28.51
C PRO A 265 -5.08 8.57 -27.43
N MET A 266 -5.48 7.29 -27.51
CA MET A 266 -6.37 6.70 -26.50
C MET A 266 -5.65 6.59 -25.17
N GLN A 267 -4.41 6.09 -25.19
CA GLN A 267 -3.56 6.01 -24.01
C GLN A 267 -3.28 7.39 -23.41
N ALA A 268 -3.01 8.41 -24.25
CA ALA A 268 -2.81 9.79 -23.82
C ALA A 268 -4.04 10.35 -23.08
N LYS A 269 -5.26 10.07 -23.60
CA LYS A 269 -6.52 10.45 -22.93
C LYS A 269 -6.69 9.74 -21.60
N ILE A 270 -6.46 8.43 -21.53
CA ILE A 270 -6.55 7.66 -20.28
C ILE A 270 -5.61 8.27 -19.23
N PHE A 271 -4.35 8.51 -19.57
CA PHE A 271 -3.41 9.12 -18.64
C PHE A 271 -3.85 10.53 -18.21
N MET A 272 -4.41 11.34 -19.10
CA MET A 272 -4.90 12.68 -18.75
C MET A 272 -6.01 12.67 -17.71
N PHE A 273 -6.93 11.71 -17.77
CA PHE A 273 -8.04 11.58 -16.81
C PHE A 273 -7.68 10.80 -15.54
N LEU A 274 -6.61 10.03 -15.56
CA LEU A 274 -6.20 9.16 -14.46
C LEU A 274 -6.03 9.90 -13.11
N PRO A 275 -5.42 11.09 -13.02
CA PRO A 275 -5.31 11.84 -11.76
C PRO A 275 -6.68 12.19 -11.18
N ILE A 276 -7.62 12.64 -12.01
CA ILE A 276 -8.99 12.99 -11.58
C ILE A 276 -9.72 11.74 -11.07
N PHE A 277 -9.66 10.67 -11.84
CA PHE A 277 -10.26 9.39 -11.50
C PHE A 277 -9.73 8.83 -10.16
N LEU A 278 -8.42 8.83 -9.97
CA LEU A 278 -7.80 8.35 -8.74
C LEU A 278 -8.09 9.28 -7.55
N THR A 279 -8.20 10.58 -7.76
CA THR A 279 -8.60 11.52 -6.70
C THR A 279 -9.98 11.15 -6.13
N ILE A 280 -10.95 10.87 -7.01
CA ILE A 280 -12.31 10.51 -6.60
C ILE A 280 -12.33 9.14 -5.90
N ILE A 281 -11.67 8.12 -6.50
CA ILE A 281 -11.68 6.77 -5.94
C ILE A 281 -10.94 6.67 -4.61
N LEU A 282 -9.85 7.42 -4.44
CA LEU A 282 -9.03 7.36 -3.23
C LEU A 282 -9.45 8.37 -2.15
N ALA A 283 -10.40 9.27 -2.44
CA ALA A 283 -10.93 10.20 -1.43
C ALA A 283 -11.50 9.50 -0.17
N PRO A 284 -12.21 8.36 -0.25
CA PRO A 284 -12.70 7.65 0.93
C PRO A 284 -11.63 6.81 1.66
N PHE A 285 -10.41 6.74 1.15
CA PHE A 285 -9.34 5.95 1.77
C PHE A 285 -8.75 6.66 2.99
N PRO A 286 -8.03 5.91 3.88
CA PRO A 286 -7.34 6.50 5.02
C PRO A 286 -6.45 7.67 4.62
N SER A 287 -6.55 8.77 5.36
CA SER A 287 -5.78 10.00 5.10
C SER A 287 -4.27 9.76 5.11
N GLY A 288 -3.77 8.85 5.95
CA GLY A 288 -2.37 8.46 5.96
C GLY A 288 -1.88 7.88 4.63
N LEU A 289 -2.73 7.13 3.91
CA LEU A 289 -2.41 6.60 2.59
C LEU A 289 -2.35 7.71 1.52
N VAL A 290 -3.29 8.65 1.60
CA VAL A 290 -3.35 9.80 0.68
C VAL A 290 -2.15 10.73 0.91
N VAL A 291 -1.79 10.98 2.18
CA VAL A 291 -0.57 11.71 2.56
C VAL A 291 0.67 11.01 2.01
N TYR A 292 0.80 9.69 2.25
CA TYR A 292 1.89 8.89 1.69
C TYR A 292 2.03 9.07 0.17
N TRP A 293 0.90 8.97 -0.56
CA TRP A 293 0.93 9.09 -2.02
C TRP A 293 1.28 10.50 -2.47
N THR A 294 0.71 11.51 -1.83
CA THR A 294 1.02 12.93 -2.12
C THR A 294 2.52 13.22 -1.95
N ILE A 295 3.09 12.83 -0.81
CA ILE A 295 4.52 13.02 -0.52
C ILE A 295 5.38 12.20 -1.49
N SER A 296 4.97 10.97 -1.79
CA SER A 296 5.64 10.13 -2.79
C SER A 296 5.69 10.80 -4.17
N ASN A 297 4.60 11.44 -4.61
CA ASN A 297 4.55 12.19 -5.86
C ASN A 297 5.48 13.41 -5.82
N VAL A 298 5.44 14.19 -4.73
CA VAL A 298 6.32 15.37 -4.56
C VAL A 298 7.79 14.97 -4.63
N LEU A 299 8.18 13.92 -3.93
CA LEU A 299 9.56 13.41 -3.97
C LEU A 299 9.93 12.89 -5.37
N THR A 300 8.98 12.25 -6.06
CA THR A 300 9.19 11.79 -7.44
C THR A 300 9.42 12.96 -8.39
N ILE A 301 8.59 14.02 -8.29
CA ILE A 301 8.72 15.25 -9.10
C ILE A 301 10.10 15.87 -8.85
N ALA A 302 10.50 16.03 -7.60
CA ALA A 302 11.79 16.60 -7.23
C ALA A 302 12.94 15.74 -7.78
N GLN A 303 12.90 14.43 -7.61
CA GLN A 303 13.89 13.48 -8.09
C GLN A 303 13.98 13.50 -9.63
N GLN A 304 12.84 13.44 -10.31
CA GLN A 304 12.76 13.48 -11.77
C GLN A 304 13.33 14.81 -12.32
N TRP A 305 12.97 15.93 -11.70
CA TRP A 305 13.44 17.24 -12.10
C TRP A 305 14.98 17.37 -11.97
N VAL A 306 15.57 16.92 -10.85
CA VAL A 306 17.02 16.92 -10.64
C VAL A 306 17.72 16.05 -11.69
N ILE A 307 17.23 14.84 -11.93
CA ILE A 307 17.84 13.89 -12.86
C ILE A 307 17.73 14.41 -14.30
N MET A 308 16.58 14.94 -14.70
CA MET A 308 16.37 15.43 -16.06
C MET A 308 17.19 16.68 -16.35
N ARG A 309 17.40 17.59 -15.39
CA ARG A 309 18.31 18.74 -15.54
C ARG A 309 19.77 18.34 -15.69
N GLY A 310 20.19 17.30 -14.97
CA GLY A 310 21.55 16.76 -15.08
C GLY A 310 21.81 15.97 -16.36
N THR A 311 20.75 15.54 -17.05
CA THR A 311 20.84 14.83 -18.31
C THR A 311 20.93 15.87 -19.46
N LYS A 312 22.07 16.55 -19.61
CA LYS A 312 22.39 17.30 -20.81
C LYS A 312 22.55 16.30 -21.95
N VAL A 313 21.46 16.02 -22.67
CA VAL A 313 21.57 15.28 -23.93
C VAL A 313 22.19 16.24 -24.91
N LYS A 314 23.41 15.93 -25.36
CA LYS A 314 24.01 16.59 -26.51
C LYS A 314 23.04 16.36 -27.67
N THR A 315 22.36 17.40 -28.09
CA THR A 315 21.72 17.45 -29.40
C THR A 315 22.83 17.29 -30.42
N VAL A 316 22.86 16.15 -31.09
CA VAL A 316 23.66 15.92 -32.29
C VAL A 316 22.92 16.51 -33.46
#